data_3c7e506f057b660c894b975eb97ee7ff
#
_entry.id   3c7e506f057b660c894b975eb97ee7ff
#
_cell.length_a   1.000
_cell.length_b   1.000
_cell.length_c   1.000
_cell.angle_alpha   90.00
_cell.angle_beta   90.00
_cell.angle_gamma   90.00
#
_symmetry.space_group_name_H-M   'P 1'
#
loop_
_entity.id
_entity.type
_entity.pdbx_description
1 polymer ?
#
loop_
_entity_poly.entity_id
_entity_poly.type
_entity_poly.pdbx_seq_one_letter_code
_entity_poly.pdbx_strand_id
1 'polypeptide(L)'
;MSNKKIVIYGGGTISYVRNHLALAARGYGNTAEWLGEIFANNNSGMDIDVKLTKMAFRGSQLETNEDVSQDLDKIIADPTTKIVVMSCALCDFDGTVNDEPSGKYEQRLDSNVGYTIKMMPADKLIGKIRKDRKDIFLVGFKNTCGLSEQDQYIAGLRLCKKSSCNLVFCNDAQTRLNMVITPEEAKYHVTTNRRDALYGLVEMTLLRSHLTHTRSTVISGNSVPWDSPEVPTVLRTVVDYCIRHHAYKPFNGSTTGHFACKLSDDTFLTSKRRTNFNRIYQEGLVKIKTNGPDTVLAYGAKPSVGGQSQRIVFNDHKEMDCIVHFHCPIKEGSAVPVVSQREFECGSHECGDNTSKGLMSFGSIKAVYLDNHGPNIVFHHSVDPQLVIDFIEQNFDLSNKTGGYVSPMKVCPGHDPNRYSCAKMIPHHIDYCPTCEKIVEREREIQFQENWSDQMSRHEGRYGSF
;
A
#
# COMPACT_ATOMS: atom_id res chain seq x y z
N MET A 1 1.58 28.55 9.32
CA MET A 1 2.15 27.19 9.21
C MET A 1 2.50 26.98 7.74
N SER A 2 3.72 26.53 7.41
CA SER A 2 4.08 26.21 6.02
C SER A 2 3.21 25.04 5.56
N ASN A 3 2.67 25.14 4.32
CA ASN A 3 1.88 24.06 3.74
C ASN A 3 2.73 22.78 3.62
N LYS A 4 2.12 21.63 3.83
CA LYS A 4 2.76 20.34 3.55
C LYS A 4 2.95 20.19 2.04
N LYS A 5 3.97 19.44 1.63
CA LYS A 5 4.38 19.33 0.23
C LYS A 5 4.28 17.89 -0.29
N ILE A 6 3.83 17.78 -1.55
CA ILE A 6 3.89 16.57 -2.37
C ILE A 6 4.98 16.80 -3.41
N VAL A 7 5.99 15.92 -3.45
CA VAL A 7 7.06 15.98 -4.45
C VAL A 7 6.94 14.79 -5.39
N ILE A 8 6.93 15.06 -6.70
CA ILE A 8 6.74 14.05 -7.75
C ILE A 8 7.91 14.10 -8.71
N TYR A 9 8.74 13.07 -8.71
CA TYR A 9 9.84 12.94 -9.68
C TYR A 9 9.37 12.25 -10.95
N GLY A 10 9.72 12.81 -12.12
CA GLY A 10 9.39 12.27 -13.44
C GLY A 10 10.48 12.43 -14.47
N GLY A 11 10.38 11.69 -15.56
CA GLY A 11 11.37 11.68 -16.63
C GLY A 11 12.37 10.53 -16.50
N GLY A 12 13.42 10.55 -17.32
CA GLY A 12 14.47 9.54 -17.32
C GLY A 12 15.83 10.15 -17.00
N THR A 13 16.75 9.35 -16.46
CA THR A 13 18.15 9.77 -16.22
C THR A 13 19.11 9.06 -17.16
N ILE A 14 20.31 9.60 -17.25
CA ILE A 14 21.41 9.03 -18.01
C ILE A 14 22.62 8.75 -17.09
N SER A 15 23.44 7.79 -17.50
CA SER A 15 24.77 7.53 -16.94
C SER A 15 25.80 7.72 -18.07
N TYR A 16 26.67 8.72 -17.93
CA TYR A 16 27.68 9.03 -18.93
C TYR A 16 28.80 7.98 -18.95
N VAL A 17 28.99 7.34 -20.09
CA VAL A 17 30.21 6.58 -20.37
C VAL A 17 31.30 7.57 -20.89
N ARG A 18 30.91 8.45 -21.79
CA ARG A 18 31.70 9.57 -22.32
C ARG A 18 30.74 10.73 -22.64
N ASN A 19 31.24 11.91 -22.95
CA ASN A 19 30.40 13.04 -23.31
C ASN A 19 29.42 12.73 -24.48
N HIS A 20 29.87 11.96 -25.45
CA HIS A 20 29.10 11.57 -26.64
C HIS A 20 28.42 10.22 -26.54
N LEU A 21 28.55 9.50 -25.40
CA LEU A 21 28.02 8.17 -25.20
C LEU A 21 27.50 8.02 -23.79
N ALA A 22 26.23 7.66 -23.66
CA ALA A 22 25.60 7.45 -22.35
C ALA A 22 24.62 6.28 -22.38
N LEU A 23 24.48 5.60 -21.23
CA LEU A 23 23.36 4.71 -20.95
C LEU A 23 22.18 5.57 -20.51
N ALA A 24 20.96 5.19 -20.88
CA ALA A 24 19.77 5.98 -20.56
C ALA A 24 18.61 5.08 -20.09
N ALA A 25 17.96 5.50 -19.02
CA ALA A 25 16.65 5.01 -18.65
C ALA A 25 15.58 5.92 -19.25
N ARG A 26 14.83 5.43 -20.23
CA ARG A 26 13.88 6.25 -21.01
C ARG A 26 12.66 6.64 -20.18
N GLY A 27 12.39 7.92 -20.05
CA GLY A 27 11.21 8.49 -19.40
C GLY A 27 10.98 9.94 -19.82
N TYR A 28 9.75 10.27 -20.20
CA TYR A 28 9.40 11.58 -20.78
C TYR A 28 8.51 12.44 -19.87
N GLY A 29 8.34 12.04 -18.59
CA GLY A 29 7.69 12.86 -17.58
C GLY A 29 6.17 12.83 -17.54
N ASN A 30 5.46 12.42 -18.59
CA ASN A 30 4.00 12.49 -18.69
C ASN A 30 3.25 11.92 -17.47
N THR A 31 3.77 10.82 -16.86
CA THR A 31 3.16 10.24 -15.66
C THR A 31 3.24 11.19 -14.47
N ALA A 32 4.37 11.89 -14.30
CA ALA A 32 4.54 12.85 -13.20
C ALA A 32 3.65 14.09 -13.41
N GLU A 33 3.54 14.57 -14.63
CA GLU A 33 2.64 15.69 -14.99
C GLU A 33 1.18 15.31 -14.70
N TRP A 34 0.70 14.16 -15.18
CA TRP A 34 -0.65 13.67 -14.87
C TRP A 34 -0.90 13.50 -13.37
N LEU A 35 0.07 12.97 -12.63
CA LEU A 35 -0.05 12.86 -11.17
C LEU A 35 -0.16 14.24 -10.52
N GLY A 36 0.63 15.21 -10.96
CA GLY A 36 0.54 16.61 -10.52
C GLY A 36 -0.87 17.18 -10.73
N GLU A 37 -1.43 16.99 -11.93
CA GLU A 37 -2.80 17.41 -12.25
C GLU A 37 -3.84 16.69 -11.37
N ILE A 38 -3.73 15.36 -11.21
CA ILE A 38 -4.67 14.58 -10.40
C ILE A 38 -4.62 15.00 -8.94
N PHE A 39 -3.43 15.21 -8.36
CA PHE A 39 -3.29 15.71 -6.99
C PHE A 39 -3.88 17.11 -6.82
N ALA A 40 -3.66 18.01 -7.78
CA ALA A 40 -4.22 19.36 -7.78
C ALA A 40 -5.76 19.33 -7.82
N ASN A 41 -6.34 18.50 -8.68
CA ASN A 41 -7.78 18.36 -8.83
C ASN A 41 -8.47 17.72 -7.60
N ASN A 42 -7.73 16.92 -6.83
CA ASN A 42 -8.25 16.34 -5.57
C ASN A 42 -8.17 17.30 -4.38
N ASN A 43 -7.78 18.56 -4.58
CA ASN A 43 -7.74 19.62 -3.57
C ASN A 43 -7.11 19.18 -2.24
N SER A 44 -5.92 18.59 -2.31
CA SER A 44 -5.23 18.01 -1.15
C SER A 44 -4.86 19.02 -0.06
N GLY A 45 -4.93 20.32 -0.35
CA GLY A 45 -4.46 21.41 0.53
C GLY A 45 -2.94 21.40 0.72
N MET A 46 -2.20 20.65 -0.10
CA MET A 46 -0.73 20.56 -0.07
C MET A 46 -0.14 21.24 -1.31
N ASP A 47 1.05 21.78 -1.16
CA ASP A 47 1.82 22.31 -2.30
C ASP A 47 2.34 21.14 -3.15
N ILE A 48 2.22 21.24 -4.47
CA ILE A 48 2.64 20.19 -5.41
C ILE A 48 3.86 20.67 -6.16
N ASP A 49 4.96 19.91 -6.05
CA ASP A 49 6.24 20.15 -6.70
C ASP A 49 6.56 19.01 -7.68
N VAL A 50 6.37 19.26 -8.98
CA VAL A 50 6.67 18.27 -10.02
C VAL A 50 8.08 18.52 -10.54
N LYS A 51 9.00 17.61 -10.24
CA LYS A 51 10.41 17.66 -10.59
C LYS A 51 10.68 16.77 -11.80
N LEU A 52 10.81 17.38 -12.96
CA LEU A 52 11.10 16.67 -14.20
C LEU A 52 12.61 16.61 -14.45
N THR A 53 13.09 15.45 -14.91
CA THR A 53 14.47 15.32 -15.36
C THR A 53 14.68 16.03 -16.71
N LYS A 54 15.92 16.27 -17.08
CA LYS A 54 16.31 16.95 -18.34
C LYS A 54 15.79 16.24 -19.59
N MET A 55 15.60 14.92 -19.53
CA MET A 55 15.01 14.14 -20.64
C MET A 55 13.53 14.49 -20.87
N ALA A 56 12.80 14.87 -19.80
CA ALA A 56 11.41 15.31 -19.88
C ALA A 56 11.28 16.82 -20.09
N PHE A 57 12.17 17.62 -19.48
CA PHE A 57 12.15 19.08 -19.55
C PHE A 57 13.56 19.63 -19.73
N ARG A 58 13.89 20.19 -20.89
CA ARG A 58 15.24 20.64 -21.24
C ARG A 58 15.85 21.65 -20.28
N GLY A 59 15.03 22.46 -19.60
CA GLY A 59 15.47 23.46 -18.62
C GLY A 59 15.87 22.89 -17.27
N SER A 60 15.63 21.59 -17.04
CA SER A 60 15.96 20.93 -15.77
C SER A 60 17.46 20.71 -15.58
N GLN A 61 17.89 20.79 -14.32
CA GLN A 61 19.26 20.42 -13.91
C GLN A 61 19.38 18.93 -13.54
N LEU A 62 18.27 18.19 -13.46
CA LEU A 62 18.23 16.77 -13.08
C LEU A 62 18.51 15.91 -14.33
N GLU A 63 19.76 15.60 -14.61
CA GLU A 63 20.18 14.84 -15.78
C GLU A 63 20.59 13.40 -15.45
N THR A 64 21.33 13.22 -14.36
CA THR A 64 21.90 11.95 -13.92
C THR A 64 21.25 11.45 -12.63
N ASN A 65 21.55 10.20 -12.25
CA ASN A 65 21.15 9.67 -10.93
C ASN A 65 21.73 10.51 -9.78
N GLU A 66 22.96 11.03 -9.95
CA GLU A 66 23.62 11.86 -8.94
C GLU A 66 22.88 13.19 -8.74
N ASP A 67 22.46 13.86 -9.83
CA ASP A 67 21.68 15.09 -9.72
C ASP A 67 20.36 14.86 -8.98
N VAL A 68 19.66 13.74 -9.28
CA VAL A 68 18.43 13.35 -8.57
C VAL A 68 18.74 13.04 -7.11
N SER A 69 19.87 12.39 -6.80
CA SER A 69 20.29 12.08 -5.44
C SER A 69 20.52 13.35 -4.61
N GLN A 70 21.20 14.33 -5.17
CA GLN A 70 21.48 15.62 -4.51
C GLN A 70 20.20 16.45 -4.29
N ASP A 71 19.30 16.45 -5.26
CA ASP A 71 18.00 17.10 -5.09
C ASP A 71 17.15 16.39 -4.03
N LEU A 72 17.19 15.05 -4.00
CA LEU A 72 16.49 14.23 -3.01
C LEU A 72 16.99 14.53 -1.59
N ASP A 73 18.28 14.83 -1.37
CA ASP A 73 18.81 15.27 -0.08
C ASP A 73 18.14 16.55 0.42
N LYS A 74 17.90 17.50 -0.48
CA LYS A 74 17.17 18.74 -0.14
C LYS A 74 15.73 18.46 0.27
N ILE A 75 15.07 17.55 -0.45
CA ILE A 75 13.69 17.11 -0.16
C ILE A 75 13.59 16.36 1.17
N ILE A 76 14.57 15.53 1.48
CA ILE A 76 14.66 14.81 2.76
C ILE A 76 14.89 15.79 3.92
N ALA A 77 15.71 16.82 3.72
CA ALA A 77 15.97 17.85 4.72
C ALA A 77 14.79 18.81 4.95
N ASP A 78 13.86 18.93 3.99
CA ASP A 78 12.69 19.80 4.09
C ASP A 78 11.62 19.17 4.99
N PRO A 79 11.34 19.73 6.18
CA PRO A 79 10.34 19.18 7.12
C PRO A 79 8.90 19.28 6.59
N THR A 80 8.64 20.10 5.59
CA THR A 80 7.32 20.25 4.98
C THR A 80 6.99 19.11 4.02
N THR A 81 8.00 18.38 3.53
CA THR A 81 7.80 17.22 2.65
C THR A 81 7.00 16.12 3.36
N LYS A 82 5.82 15.82 2.84
CA LYS A 82 4.91 14.81 3.39
C LYS A 82 4.78 13.57 2.51
N ILE A 83 4.75 13.77 1.20
CA ILE A 83 4.59 12.70 0.20
C ILE A 83 5.69 12.82 -0.85
N VAL A 84 6.33 11.70 -1.18
CA VAL A 84 7.28 11.61 -2.29
C VAL A 84 6.87 10.50 -3.24
N VAL A 85 6.70 10.86 -4.51
CA VAL A 85 6.36 9.94 -5.60
C VAL A 85 7.56 9.79 -6.52
N MET A 86 8.17 8.61 -6.54
CA MET A 86 9.34 8.28 -7.36
C MET A 86 8.90 7.63 -8.67
N SER A 87 8.39 8.43 -9.62
CA SER A 87 7.95 7.93 -10.93
C SER A 87 9.00 8.08 -12.03
N CYS A 88 10.18 8.69 -11.72
CA CYS A 88 11.27 8.81 -12.66
C CYS A 88 11.93 7.45 -12.96
N ALA A 89 12.33 7.26 -14.21
CA ALA A 89 13.12 6.12 -14.64
C ALA A 89 14.60 6.41 -14.38
N LEU A 90 15.12 5.87 -13.27
CA LEU A 90 16.54 5.99 -12.92
C LEU A 90 17.36 4.98 -13.71
N CYS A 91 18.52 5.38 -14.21
CA CYS A 91 19.44 4.49 -14.90
C CYS A 91 19.92 3.40 -13.91
N ASP A 92 19.61 2.15 -14.21
CA ASP A 92 19.91 1.01 -13.33
C ASP A 92 21.37 0.57 -13.36
N PHE A 93 22.14 1.09 -14.33
CA PHE A 93 23.51 0.69 -14.58
C PHE A 93 24.42 1.89 -14.89
N ASP A 94 25.65 1.79 -14.41
CA ASP A 94 26.76 2.60 -14.86
C ASP A 94 27.61 1.79 -15.85
N GLY A 95 28.12 2.45 -16.89
CA GLY A 95 28.88 1.79 -17.94
C GLY A 95 30.36 2.19 -17.94
N THR A 96 31.25 1.22 -18.01
CA THR A 96 32.69 1.45 -18.20
C THR A 96 33.18 0.81 -19.49
N VAL A 97 34.19 1.42 -20.11
CA VAL A 97 34.86 0.87 -21.30
C VAL A 97 36.27 0.49 -20.91
N ASN A 98 36.65 -0.78 -21.14
CA ASN A 98 37.99 -1.32 -20.83
C ASN A 98 38.41 -1.14 -19.36
N ASP A 99 37.41 -1.16 -18.44
CA ASP A 99 37.60 -0.91 -16.99
C ASP A 99 38.21 0.47 -16.65
N GLU A 100 38.24 1.41 -17.62
CA GLU A 100 38.69 2.79 -17.43
C GLU A 100 37.58 3.66 -16.83
N PRO A 101 37.93 4.78 -16.17
CA PRO A 101 36.97 5.74 -15.65
C PRO A 101 35.97 6.19 -16.70
N SER A 102 34.71 6.31 -16.30
CA SER A 102 33.61 6.79 -17.12
C SER A 102 33.07 8.11 -16.57
N GLY A 103 32.60 8.99 -17.47
CA GLY A 103 32.03 10.26 -17.06
C GLY A 103 31.79 11.18 -18.25
N LYS A 104 31.13 12.30 -17.95
CA LYS A 104 30.76 13.31 -18.96
C LYS A 104 31.98 13.99 -19.61
N TYR A 105 33.10 14.08 -18.90
CA TYR A 105 34.28 14.81 -19.32
C TYR A 105 35.46 13.91 -19.68
N GLU A 106 35.22 12.56 -19.69
CA GLU A 106 36.25 11.61 -20.10
C GLU A 106 36.55 11.66 -21.61
N GLN A 107 37.75 11.23 -22.00
CA GLN A 107 38.23 11.27 -23.37
C GLN A 107 37.24 10.57 -24.33
N ARG A 108 37.05 11.17 -25.48
CA ARG A 108 36.22 10.63 -26.55
C ARG A 108 36.80 9.32 -27.11
N LEU A 109 35.92 8.36 -27.33
CA LEU A 109 36.27 7.06 -27.95
C LEU A 109 36.54 7.27 -29.47
N ASP A 110 37.48 6.52 -30.04
CA ASP A 110 37.71 6.46 -31.46
C ASP A 110 36.59 5.66 -32.14
N SER A 111 35.92 6.29 -33.12
CA SER A 111 34.81 5.64 -33.83
C SER A 111 35.24 4.54 -34.82
N ASN A 112 36.54 4.38 -35.08
CA ASN A 112 37.09 3.34 -35.95
C ASN A 112 37.45 2.05 -35.20
N VAL A 113 37.28 2.02 -33.87
CA VAL A 113 37.64 0.89 -33.02
C VAL A 113 36.38 0.34 -32.37
N GLY A 114 36.32 -1.00 -32.27
CA GLY A 114 35.24 -1.65 -31.52
C GLY A 114 35.52 -1.62 -30.02
N TYR A 115 34.48 -1.38 -29.20
CA TYR A 115 34.55 -1.32 -27.73
C TYR A 115 33.55 -2.24 -27.07
N THR A 116 33.91 -2.75 -25.90
CA THR A 116 32.99 -3.47 -25.01
C THR A 116 32.66 -2.60 -23.82
N ILE A 117 31.35 -2.41 -23.56
CA ILE A 117 30.85 -1.70 -22.36
C ILE A 117 30.52 -2.73 -21.29
N LYS A 118 31.17 -2.61 -20.14
CA LYS A 118 30.82 -3.35 -18.93
C LYS A 118 29.81 -2.55 -18.14
N MET A 119 28.65 -3.12 -17.86
CA MET A 119 27.60 -2.47 -17.07
C MET A 119 27.66 -2.95 -15.62
N MET A 120 27.74 -2.00 -14.70
CA MET A 120 27.72 -2.23 -13.25
C MET A 120 26.41 -1.70 -12.66
N PRO A 121 25.78 -2.42 -11.69
CA PRO A 121 24.57 -1.94 -11.05
C PRO A 121 24.78 -0.58 -10.35
N ALA A 122 23.92 0.40 -10.66
CA ALA A 122 23.92 1.69 -10.01
C ALA A 122 23.16 1.66 -8.67
N ASP A 123 23.46 2.60 -7.78
CA ASP A 123 22.82 2.72 -6.47
C ASP A 123 21.30 3.00 -6.57
N LYS A 124 20.53 2.40 -5.67
CA LYS A 124 19.08 2.53 -5.63
C LYS A 124 18.66 3.70 -4.73
N LEU A 125 18.39 4.86 -5.30
CA LEU A 125 18.10 6.10 -4.57
C LEU A 125 16.84 6.05 -3.71
N ILE A 126 15.81 5.28 -4.11
CA ILE A 126 14.54 5.20 -3.37
C ILE A 126 14.72 4.76 -1.90
N GLY A 127 15.74 3.94 -1.62
CA GLY A 127 16.05 3.49 -0.26
C GLY A 127 16.57 4.60 0.66
N LYS A 128 17.13 5.68 0.10
CA LYS A 128 17.68 6.81 0.83
C LYS A 128 16.63 7.52 1.68
N ILE A 129 15.41 7.70 1.14
CA ILE A 129 14.30 8.36 1.83
C ILE A 129 14.01 7.68 3.16
N ARG A 130 13.90 6.36 3.18
CA ARG A 130 13.54 5.59 4.38
C ARG A 130 14.62 5.50 5.44
N LYS A 131 15.87 5.73 5.06
CA LYS A 131 16.98 5.77 5.99
C LYS A 131 16.83 6.95 6.96
N ASP A 132 16.46 8.11 6.43
CA ASP A 132 16.48 9.36 7.17
C ASP A 132 15.07 9.86 7.56
N ARG A 133 14.04 9.65 6.69
CA ARG A 133 12.67 10.13 6.89
C ARG A 133 11.62 9.00 6.77
N LYS A 134 11.28 8.43 7.92
CA LYS A 134 10.27 7.36 8.02
C LYS A 134 8.83 7.89 7.96
N ASP A 135 8.64 9.17 8.21
CA ASP A 135 7.36 9.88 8.23
C ASP A 135 6.86 10.32 6.85
N ILE A 136 7.74 10.33 5.84
CA ILE A 136 7.34 10.60 4.45
C ILE A 136 6.51 9.44 3.91
N PHE A 137 5.35 9.74 3.32
CA PHE A 137 4.59 8.74 2.56
C PHE A 137 5.27 8.52 1.21
N LEU A 138 5.80 7.31 1.00
CA LEU A 138 6.62 6.97 -0.15
C LEU A 138 5.86 6.13 -1.16
N VAL A 139 5.75 6.64 -2.39
CA VAL A 139 5.18 5.93 -3.54
C VAL A 139 6.29 5.55 -4.52
N GLY A 140 6.47 4.25 -4.73
CA GLY A 140 7.43 3.72 -5.71
C GLY A 140 6.75 3.37 -7.03
N PHE A 141 7.56 3.33 -8.11
CA PHE A 141 7.11 2.88 -9.43
C PHE A 141 7.93 1.68 -9.89
N LYS A 142 7.25 0.68 -10.45
CA LYS A 142 7.87 -0.51 -11.04
C LYS A 142 7.35 -0.72 -12.45
N ASN A 143 8.25 -0.63 -13.43
CA ASN A 143 7.95 -1.00 -14.81
C ASN A 143 8.38 -2.44 -15.07
N THR A 144 7.55 -3.20 -15.78
CA THR A 144 7.84 -4.55 -16.28
C THR A 144 7.54 -4.60 -17.79
N CYS A 145 7.92 -5.68 -18.45
CA CYS A 145 7.66 -5.84 -19.88
C CYS A 145 7.35 -7.31 -20.19
N GLY A 146 6.11 -7.58 -20.59
CA GLY A 146 5.67 -8.91 -21.02
C GLY A 146 5.57 -9.94 -19.91
N LEU A 147 5.46 -9.51 -18.65
CA LEU A 147 5.26 -10.43 -17.54
C LEU A 147 3.80 -10.85 -17.40
N SER A 148 3.59 -12.03 -16.82
CA SER A 148 2.27 -12.41 -16.33
C SER A 148 1.81 -11.45 -15.24
N GLU A 149 0.49 -11.32 -15.01
CA GLU A 149 -0.05 -10.51 -13.92
C GLU A 149 0.56 -10.87 -12.57
N GLN A 150 0.75 -12.17 -12.31
CA GLN A 150 1.35 -12.66 -11.07
C GLN A 150 2.82 -12.27 -10.94
N ASP A 151 3.62 -12.38 -12.00
CA ASP A 151 5.04 -12.01 -11.95
C ASP A 151 5.21 -10.49 -11.85
N GLN A 152 4.36 -9.72 -12.52
CA GLN A 152 4.29 -8.27 -12.40
C GLN A 152 3.97 -7.87 -10.95
N TYR A 153 2.97 -8.49 -10.32
CA TYR A 153 2.62 -8.29 -8.93
C TYR A 153 3.81 -8.61 -8.00
N ILE A 154 4.47 -9.76 -8.18
CA ILE A 154 5.63 -10.16 -7.37
C ILE A 154 6.77 -9.16 -7.53
N ALA A 155 7.04 -8.66 -8.74
CA ALA A 155 8.08 -7.67 -8.99
C ALA A 155 7.80 -6.34 -8.27
N GLY A 156 6.55 -5.87 -8.30
CA GLY A 156 6.11 -4.68 -7.58
C GLY A 156 6.14 -4.87 -6.06
N LEU A 157 5.68 -6.03 -5.57
CA LEU A 157 5.69 -6.35 -4.14
C LEU A 157 7.13 -6.42 -3.57
N ARG A 158 8.08 -6.98 -4.34
CA ARG A 158 9.50 -6.98 -3.97
C ARG A 158 10.03 -5.56 -3.79
N LEU A 159 9.71 -4.64 -4.69
CA LEU A 159 10.07 -3.23 -4.54
C LEU A 159 9.43 -2.63 -3.29
N CYS A 160 8.12 -2.84 -3.08
CA CYS A 160 7.37 -2.35 -1.93
C CYS A 160 8.04 -2.76 -0.61
N LYS A 161 8.33 -4.05 -0.45
CA LYS A 161 8.94 -4.61 0.78
C LYS A 161 10.41 -4.19 0.95
N LYS A 162 11.22 -4.22 -0.14
CA LYS A 162 12.65 -3.88 -0.09
C LYS A 162 12.88 -2.42 0.26
N SER A 163 12.12 -1.51 -0.35
CA SER A 163 12.27 -0.06 -0.17
C SER A 163 11.34 0.50 0.90
N SER A 164 10.52 -0.34 1.55
CA SER A 164 9.52 0.07 2.54
C SER A 164 8.61 1.19 2.01
N CYS A 165 8.15 1.06 0.75
CA CYS A 165 7.16 1.96 0.17
C CYS A 165 5.80 1.77 0.84
N ASN A 166 5.03 2.85 0.97
CA ASN A 166 3.63 2.77 1.40
C ASN A 166 2.72 2.27 0.27
N LEU A 167 3.05 2.64 -0.98
CA LEU A 167 2.39 2.13 -2.18
C LEU A 167 3.42 1.92 -3.29
N VAL A 168 3.15 0.99 -4.19
CA VAL A 168 3.89 0.82 -5.44
C VAL A 168 2.91 0.77 -6.61
N PHE A 169 3.10 1.68 -7.56
CA PHE A 169 2.44 1.59 -8.86
C PHE A 169 3.26 0.67 -9.76
N CYS A 170 2.68 -0.43 -10.19
CA CYS A 170 3.32 -1.37 -11.09
C CYS A 170 2.62 -1.36 -12.43
N ASN A 171 3.37 -1.18 -13.51
CA ASN A 171 2.85 -1.20 -14.88
C ASN A 171 3.69 -2.08 -15.78
N ASP A 172 3.04 -2.72 -16.75
CA ASP A 172 3.71 -3.50 -17.78
C ASP A 172 3.67 -2.79 -19.13
N ALA A 173 4.82 -2.64 -19.78
CA ALA A 173 4.95 -1.90 -21.03
C ALA A 173 4.30 -2.60 -22.23
N GLN A 174 4.23 -3.95 -22.20
CA GLN A 174 3.67 -4.76 -23.28
C GLN A 174 2.17 -5.04 -23.09
N THR A 175 1.79 -5.57 -21.92
CA THR A 175 0.40 -5.92 -21.63
C THR A 175 -0.49 -4.72 -21.31
N ARG A 176 0.13 -3.57 -21.00
CA ARG A 176 -0.51 -2.34 -20.52
C ARG A 176 -1.19 -2.47 -19.16
N LEU A 177 -1.11 -3.62 -18.50
CA LEU A 177 -1.69 -3.85 -17.19
C LEU A 177 -1.04 -2.95 -16.15
N ASN A 178 -1.85 -2.30 -15.33
CA ASN A 178 -1.43 -1.46 -14.22
C ASN A 178 -2.04 -1.99 -12.93
N MET A 179 -1.35 -1.80 -11.80
CA MET A 179 -1.87 -2.14 -10.48
C MET A 179 -1.21 -1.29 -9.40
N VAL A 180 -1.92 -1.06 -8.30
CA VAL A 180 -1.40 -0.44 -7.08
C VAL A 180 -1.19 -1.55 -6.05
N ILE A 181 0.03 -1.67 -5.55
CA ILE A 181 0.44 -2.73 -4.62
C ILE A 181 0.72 -2.10 -3.27
N THR A 182 0.26 -2.76 -2.20
CA THR A 182 0.36 -2.30 -0.82
C THR A 182 1.33 -3.14 0.01
N PRO A 183 1.81 -2.64 1.17
CA PRO A 183 2.63 -3.41 2.10
C PRO A 183 1.94 -4.65 2.65
N GLU A 184 0.61 -4.64 2.73
CA GLU A 184 -0.23 -5.76 3.16
C GLU A 184 -0.32 -6.89 2.14
N GLU A 185 0.38 -6.74 1.00
CA GLU A 185 0.39 -7.70 -0.10
C GLU A 185 -0.92 -7.74 -0.91
N ALA A 186 -1.74 -6.71 -0.76
CA ALA A 186 -2.90 -6.50 -1.62
C ALA A 186 -2.53 -5.78 -2.92
N LYS A 187 -3.31 -6.03 -3.97
CA LYS A 187 -3.27 -5.28 -5.23
C LYS A 187 -4.62 -4.64 -5.48
N TYR A 188 -4.60 -3.39 -5.89
CA TYR A 188 -5.78 -2.58 -6.19
C TYR A 188 -5.65 -1.95 -7.58
N HIS A 189 -6.77 -1.50 -8.15
CA HIS A 189 -6.80 -0.79 -9.43
C HIS A 189 -6.10 -1.55 -10.57
N VAL A 190 -6.36 -2.88 -10.65
CA VAL A 190 -5.84 -3.74 -11.71
C VAL A 190 -6.62 -3.45 -12.99
N THR A 191 -5.99 -2.74 -13.92
CA THR A 191 -6.65 -2.28 -15.17
C THR A 191 -5.64 -1.97 -16.26
N THR A 192 -6.06 -2.07 -17.51
CA THR A 192 -5.28 -1.60 -18.67
C THR A 192 -5.42 -0.10 -18.89
N ASN A 193 -6.42 0.54 -18.30
CA ASN A 193 -6.55 1.99 -18.32
C ASN A 193 -5.59 2.63 -17.30
N ARG A 194 -4.48 3.16 -17.81
CA ARG A 194 -3.45 3.77 -16.98
C ARG A 194 -3.95 4.96 -16.16
N ARG A 195 -4.83 5.78 -16.75
CA ARG A 195 -5.34 6.98 -16.10
C ARG A 195 -6.19 6.64 -14.88
N ASP A 196 -7.08 5.65 -15.00
CA ASP A 196 -7.90 5.16 -13.89
C ASP A 196 -7.03 4.60 -12.75
N ALA A 197 -5.99 3.84 -13.11
CA ALA A 197 -5.05 3.31 -12.11
C ALA A 197 -4.29 4.44 -11.39
N LEU A 198 -3.92 5.52 -12.08
CA LEU A 198 -3.27 6.69 -11.45
C LEU A 198 -4.24 7.48 -10.56
N TYR A 199 -5.51 7.60 -10.92
CA TYR A 199 -6.52 8.17 -10.03
C TYR A 199 -6.64 7.36 -8.74
N GLY A 200 -6.71 6.03 -8.86
CA GLY A 200 -6.73 5.14 -7.71
C GLY A 200 -5.48 5.24 -6.83
N LEU A 201 -4.31 5.37 -7.46
CA LEU A 201 -3.05 5.60 -6.73
C LEU A 201 -3.09 6.90 -5.91
N VAL A 202 -3.52 8.02 -6.53
CA VAL A 202 -3.59 9.32 -5.87
C VAL A 202 -4.59 9.29 -4.71
N GLU A 203 -5.79 8.75 -4.93
CA GLU A 203 -6.80 8.62 -3.88
C GLU A 203 -6.27 7.81 -2.70
N MET A 204 -5.70 6.61 -2.94
CA MET A 204 -5.10 5.80 -1.88
C MET A 204 -3.94 6.50 -1.18
N THR A 205 -3.13 7.28 -1.92
CA THR A 205 -2.03 8.06 -1.36
C THR A 205 -2.56 9.12 -0.40
N LEU A 206 -3.57 9.87 -0.79
CA LEU A 206 -4.18 10.90 0.06
C LEU A 206 -4.83 10.30 1.31
N LEU A 207 -5.64 9.26 1.16
CA LEU A 207 -6.29 8.56 2.28
C LEU A 207 -5.26 8.02 3.28
N ARG A 208 -4.22 7.33 2.79
CA ARG A 208 -3.24 6.65 3.65
C ARG A 208 -2.14 7.58 4.19
N SER A 209 -1.88 8.73 3.57
CA SER A 209 -0.84 9.65 4.03
C SER A 209 -1.16 10.34 5.38
N HIS A 210 -2.39 10.26 5.84
CA HIS A 210 -2.84 10.82 7.12
C HIS A 210 -2.86 9.81 8.25
N LEU A 211 -2.62 8.52 7.97
CA LEU A 211 -2.69 7.45 8.96
C LEU A 211 -1.63 7.62 10.05
N THR A 212 -2.01 7.25 11.27
CA THR A 212 -1.17 7.30 12.46
C THR A 212 -0.49 5.95 12.69
N HIS A 213 0.82 5.94 12.88
CA HIS A 213 1.59 4.72 13.09
C HIS A 213 2.29 4.71 14.44
N THR A 214 2.26 3.57 15.11
CA THR A 214 2.99 3.37 16.37
C THR A 214 4.49 3.26 16.13
N ARG A 215 5.26 3.92 16.98
CA ARG A 215 6.72 3.80 17.03
C ARG A 215 7.13 2.70 18.02
N SER A 216 7.87 1.71 17.54
CA SER A 216 8.45 0.68 18.40
C SER A 216 9.88 1.06 18.77
N THR A 217 10.14 1.24 20.07
CA THR A 217 11.49 1.40 20.60
C THR A 217 11.98 0.03 21.06
N VAL A 218 13.02 -0.49 20.39
CA VAL A 218 13.63 -1.75 20.81
C VAL A 218 14.58 -1.46 21.96
N ILE A 219 14.36 -2.14 23.08
CA ILE A 219 15.21 -2.09 24.28
C ILE A 219 15.84 -3.45 24.54
N SER A 220 16.82 -3.51 25.45
CA SER A 220 17.44 -4.78 25.84
C SER A 220 16.41 -5.76 26.40
N GLY A 221 16.51 -7.02 26.02
CA GLY A 221 15.62 -8.10 26.47
C GLY A 221 15.77 -9.35 25.63
N ASN A 222 15.23 -10.46 26.14
CA ASN A 222 15.26 -11.75 25.48
C ASN A 222 13.94 -12.04 24.78
N SER A 223 13.99 -12.84 23.73
CA SER A 223 12.80 -13.45 23.14
C SER A 223 12.14 -14.39 24.15
N VAL A 224 10.82 -14.41 24.14
CA VAL A 224 10.05 -15.39 24.91
C VAL A 224 9.95 -16.67 24.08
N PRO A 225 10.42 -17.84 24.58
CA PRO A 225 10.30 -19.10 23.89
C PRO A 225 8.84 -19.43 23.52
N TRP A 226 8.64 -20.08 22.37
CA TRP A 226 7.29 -20.44 21.91
C TRP A 226 6.58 -21.41 22.88
N ASP A 227 7.31 -22.29 23.53
CA ASP A 227 6.84 -23.23 24.53
C ASP A 227 6.79 -22.70 25.96
N SER A 228 7.09 -21.40 26.15
CA SER A 228 6.99 -20.73 27.46
C SER A 228 5.57 -20.82 28.04
N PRO A 229 5.43 -20.97 29.36
CA PRO A 229 4.12 -20.95 30.03
C PRO A 229 3.40 -19.58 29.90
N GLU A 230 4.10 -18.51 29.56
CA GLU A 230 3.50 -17.21 29.24
C GLU A 230 2.65 -17.26 27.93
N VAL A 231 2.88 -18.22 27.06
CA VAL A 231 2.13 -18.40 25.80
C VAL A 231 0.99 -19.37 26.01
N PRO A 232 -0.29 -18.95 25.89
CA PRO A 232 -1.44 -19.83 26.09
C PRO A 232 -1.41 -21.06 25.19
N THR A 233 -1.74 -22.23 25.76
CA THR A 233 -1.75 -23.49 24.99
C THR A 233 -2.67 -23.43 23.79
N VAL A 234 -3.85 -22.79 23.93
CA VAL A 234 -4.79 -22.61 22.81
C VAL A 234 -4.15 -21.82 21.66
N LEU A 235 -3.44 -20.74 21.94
CA LEU A 235 -2.76 -19.96 20.90
C LEU A 235 -1.71 -20.80 20.21
N ARG A 236 -0.90 -21.56 20.96
CA ARG A 236 0.11 -22.47 20.37
C ARG A 236 -0.54 -23.48 19.44
N THR A 237 -1.58 -24.17 19.92
CA THR A 237 -2.26 -25.21 19.14
C THR A 237 -2.83 -24.65 17.85
N VAL A 238 -3.52 -23.50 17.90
CA VAL A 238 -4.10 -22.84 16.72
C VAL A 238 -3.03 -22.35 15.75
N VAL A 239 -1.97 -21.70 16.25
CA VAL A 239 -0.89 -21.20 15.39
C VAL A 239 -0.08 -22.35 14.77
N ASP A 240 0.23 -23.39 15.52
CA ASP A 240 0.92 -24.59 15.02
C ASP A 240 0.07 -25.30 13.95
N TYR A 241 -1.26 -25.34 14.13
CA TYR A 241 -2.19 -25.78 13.08
C TYR A 241 -2.07 -24.91 11.83
N CYS A 242 -2.17 -23.59 11.97
CA CYS A 242 -2.05 -22.63 10.86
C CYS A 242 -0.71 -22.74 10.11
N ILE A 243 0.39 -22.98 10.83
CA ILE A 243 1.72 -23.20 10.24
C ILE A 243 1.71 -24.49 9.41
N ARG A 244 1.24 -25.60 9.96
CA ARG A 244 1.20 -26.90 9.26
C ARG A 244 0.32 -26.87 8.02
N HIS A 245 -0.77 -26.10 8.03
CA HIS A 245 -1.69 -25.95 6.91
C HIS A 245 -1.37 -24.75 6.01
N HIS A 246 -0.15 -24.20 6.12
CA HIS A 246 0.37 -23.13 5.26
C HIS A 246 -0.48 -21.85 5.23
N ALA A 247 -1.20 -21.52 6.31
CA ALA A 247 -1.94 -20.27 6.43
C ALA A 247 -1.01 -19.04 6.37
N TYR A 248 0.18 -19.15 6.94
CA TYR A 248 1.21 -18.10 6.91
C TYR A 248 2.07 -18.23 5.64
N LYS A 249 1.69 -17.48 4.60
CA LYS A 249 2.31 -17.57 3.28
C LYS A 249 3.75 -17.06 3.28
N PRO A 250 4.70 -17.79 2.67
CA PRO A 250 6.09 -17.37 2.60
C PRO A 250 6.30 -16.25 1.58
N PHE A 251 7.15 -15.28 1.92
CA PHE A 251 7.64 -14.25 1.01
C PHE A 251 9.04 -13.77 1.42
N ASN A 252 10.01 -13.85 0.53
CA ASN A 252 11.40 -13.41 0.74
C ASN A 252 12.02 -13.90 2.07
N GLY A 253 11.86 -15.19 2.39
CA GLY A 253 12.46 -15.81 3.57
C GLY A 253 11.72 -15.59 4.88
N SER A 254 10.64 -14.80 4.89
CA SER A 254 9.73 -14.62 6.02
C SER A 254 8.33 -15.13 5.68
N THR A 255 7.46 -15.21 6.68
CA THR A 255 6.04 -15.51 6.50
C THR A 255 5.20 -14.27 6.76
N THR A 256 3.99 -14.20 6.18
CA THR A 256 3.04 -13.11 6.32
C THR A 256 1.97 -13.43 7.34
N GLY A 257 1.49 -12.41 8.04
CA GLY A 257 0.54 -12.54 9.12
C GLY A 257 1.15 -12.17 10.47
N HIS A 258 0.36 -12.32 11.53
CA HIS A 258 0.81 -12.14 12.91
C HIS A 258 -0.09 -12.87 13.90
N PHE A 259 0.39 -13.04 15.09
CA PHE A 259 -0.38 -13.52 16.23
C PHE A 259 0.16 -12.92 17.52
N ALA A 260 -0.71 -12.82 18.53
CA ALA A 260 -0.36 -12.25 19.82
C ALA A 260 -1.23 -12.82 20.94
N CYS A 261 -0.72 -12.70 22.18
CA CYS A 261 -1.52 -12.89 23.38
C CYS A 261 -1.26 -11.77 24.39
N LYS A 262 -2.33 -11.34 25.07
CA LYS A 262 -2.29 -10.36 26.14
C LYS A 262 -1.79 -11.02 27.44
N LEU A 263 -0.86 -10.36 28.13
CA LEU A 263 -0.38 -10.78 29.45
C LEU A 263 -0.97 -9.89 30.56
N SER A 264 -1.15 -8.62 30.26
CA SER A 264 -1.80 -7.62 31.11
C SER A 264 -2.38 -6.50 30.24
N ASP A 265 -3.01 -5.50 30.84
CA ASP A 265 -3.61 -4.38 30.09
C ASP A 265 -2.60 -3.55 29.27
N ASP A 266 -1.35 -3.55 29.66
CA ASP A 266 -0.28 -2.79 29.00
C ASP A 266 0.80 -3.65 28.35
N THR A 267 0.74 -4.98 28.51
CA THR A 267 1.82 -5.89 28.10
C THR A 267 1.26 -7.10 27.34
N PHE A 268 1.87 -7.44 26.22
CA PHE A 268 1.52 -8.60 25.41
C PHE A 268 2.71 -9.21 24.69
N LEU A 269 2.57 -10.46 24.26
CA LEU A 269 3.50 -11.16 23.39
C LEU A 269 2.99 -11.11 21.96
N THR A 270 3.89 -10.91 21.01
CA THR A 270 3.54 -10.94 19.58
C THR A 270 4.65 -11.55 18.75
N SER A 271 4.30 -11.99 17.56
CA SER A 271 5.26 -12.46 16.56
C SER A 271 6.26 -11.36 16.19
N LYS A 272 7.49 -11.73 15.88
CA LYS A 272 8.55 -10.82 15.47
C LYS A 272 8.40 -10.41 14.01
N ARG A 273 8.84 -9.20 13.71
CA ARG A 273 8.83 -8.66 12.35
C ARG A 273 9.83 -9.38 11.44
N ARG A 274 9.38 -9.78 10.24
CA ARG A 274 10.20 -10.41 9.19
C ARG A 274 10.82 -11.73 9.62
N THR A 275 10.10 -12.52 10.39
CA THR A 275 10.51 -13.89 10.75
C THR A 275 9.75 -14.93 9.93
N ASN A 276 10.31 -16.12 9.87
CA ASN A 276 9.67 -17.29 9.28
C ASN A 276 9.02 -18.12 10.39
N PHE A 277 7.70 -18.18 10.45
CA PHE A 277 6.97 -18.87 11.53
C PHE A 277 7.18 -20.38 11.52
N ASN A 278 7.64 -20.99 10.41
CA ASN A 278 8.09 -22.39 10.42
C ASN A 278 9.28 -22.62 11.37
N ARG A 279 9.91 -21.55 11.86
CA ARG A 279 11.02 -21.58 12.82
C ARG A 279 10.64 -20.97 14.16
N ILE A 280 9.35 -20.92 14.51
CA ILE A 280 8.84 -20.22 15.69
C ILE A 280 9.46 -20.74 17.00
N TYR A 281 9.74 -22.03 17.09
CA TYR A 281 10.41 -22.65 18.24
C TYR A 281 11.83 -22.14 18.46
N GLN A 282 12.52 -21.70 17.38
CA GLN A 282 13.86 -21.11 17.44
C GLN A 282 13.82 -19.60 17.63
N GLU A 283 12.87 -18.94 16.96
CA GLU A 283 12.73 -17.48 16.95
C GLU A 283 12.07 -16.95 18.23
N GLY A 284 11.03 -17.62 18.73
CA GLY A 284 10.20 -17.16 19.85
C GLY A 284 9.42 -15.89 19.54
N LEU A 285 8.84 -15.30 20.58
CA LEU A 285 8.03 -14.09 20.54
C LEU A 285 8.79 -12.87 21.08
N VAL A 286 8.29 -11.68 20.75
CA VAL A 286 8.71 -10.43 21.39
C VAL A 286 7.67 -9.98 22.41
N LYS A 287 8.15 -9.64 23.61
CA LYS A 287 7.33 -8.98 24.63
C LYS A 287 7.28 -7.49 24.31
N ILE A 288 6.09 -6.91 24.32
CA ILE A 288 5.89 -5.47 24.13
C ILE A 288 5.10 -4.91 25.30
N LYS A 289 5.49 -3.68 25.69
CA LYS A 289 4.80 -2.89 26.70
C LYS A 289 4.37 -1.56 26.12
N THR A 290 3.15 -1.17 26.36
CA THR A 290 2.61 0.14 25.97
C THR A 290 3.42 1.27 26.66
N ASN A 291 3.77 2.30 25.89
CA ASN A 291 4.50 3.47 26.39
C ASN A 291 3.86 4.74 25.80
N GLY A 292 2.63 5.03 26.23
CA GLY A 292 1.82 6.11 25.68
C GLY A 292 0.97 5.68 24.47
N PRO A 293 0.23 6.63 23.87
CA PRO A 293 -0.73 6.31 22.80
C PRO A 293 -0.06 5.80 21.51
N ASP A 294 1.13 6.35 21.16
CA ASP A 294 1.76 6.14 19.85
C ASP A 294 3.09 5.41 19.93
N THR A 295 3.47 4.88 21.11
CA THR A 295 4.75 4.21 21.29
C THR A 295 4.60 2.90 22.05
N VAL A 296 5.48 1.95 21.74
CA VAL A 296 5.63 0.71 22.48
C VAL A 296 7.12 0.44 22.75
N LEU A 297 7.43 -0.13 23.91
CA LEU A 297 8.74 -0.71 24.21
C LEU A 297 8.72 -2.17 23.78
N ALA A 298 9.66 -2.56 22.95
CA ALA A 298 9.81 -3.92 22.44
C ALA A 298 11.10 -4.54 22.94
N TYR A 299 11.01 -5.68 23.60
CA TYR A 299 12.15 -6.32 24.27
C TYR A 299 12.90 -7.23 23.28
N GLY A 300 14.14 -6.86 22.95
CA GLY A 300 15.08 -7.65 22.14
C GLY A 300 14.86 -7.62 20.63
N ALA A 301 13.65 -7.43 20.14
CA ALA A 301 13.34 -7.46 18.69
C ALA A 301 12.18 -6.53 18.33
N LYS A 302 12.06 -6.19 17.04
CA LYS A 302 10.89 -5.44 16.53
C LYS A 302 9.66 -6.34 16.43
N PRO A 303 8.48 -5.88 16.91
CA PRO A 303 7.24 -6.61 16.77
C PRO A 303 6.74 -6.58 15.32
N SER A 304 5.92 -7.58 14.96
CA SER A 304 5.09 -7.54 13.76
C SER A 304 4.07 -6.40 13.87
N VAL A 305 3.77 -5.74 12.75
CA VAL A 305 2.79 -4.62 12.64
C VAL A 305 2.86 -3.54 13.74
N GLY A 306 4.00 -3.37 14.38
CA GLY A 306 4.17 -2.39 15.47
C GLY A 306 3.40 -2.72 16.76
N GLY A 307 2.59 -3.77 16.78
CA GLY A 307 1.75 -4.18 17.91
C GLY A 307 0.48 -3.32 18.11
N GLN A 308 0.23 -2.33 17.27
CA GLN A 308 -0.84 -1.36 17.50
C GLN A 308 -2.23 -1.91 17.25
N SER A 309 -2.48 -2.55 16.12
CA SER A 309 -3.79 -3.15 15.84
C SER A 309 -4.20 -4.17 16.88
N GLN A 310 -3.25 -4.97 17.35
CA GLN A 310 -3.47 -5.95 18.42
C GLN A 310 -3.84 -5.25 19.74
N ARG A 311 -3.11 -4.18 20.12
CA ARG A 311 -3.40 -3.41 21.34
C ARG A 311 -4.79 -2.80 21.32
N ILE A 312 -5.20 -2.19 20.20
CA ILE A 312 -6.54 -1.59 20.05
C ILE A 312 -7.60 -2.67 20.23
N VAL A 313 -7.46 -3.79 19.53
CA VAL A 313 -8.41 -4.90 19.64
C VAL A 313 -8.51 -5.42 21.08
N PHE A 314 -7.39 -5.62 21.79
CA PHE A 314 -7.41 -6.09 23.19
C PHE A 314 -7.95 -5.04 24.17
N ASN A 315 -7.83 -3.75 23.87
CA ASN A 315 -8.39 -2.69 24.70
C ASN A 315 -9.91 -2.59 24.56
N ASP A 316 -10.42 -2.76 23.33
CA ASP A 316 -11.85 -2.65 23.02
C ASP A 316 -12.61 -3.93 23.37
N HIS A 317 -11.94 -5.10 23.27
CA HIS A 317 -12.50 -6.43 23.55
C HIS A 317 -11.75 -7.06 24.72
N LYS A 318 -11.97 -6.54 25.93
CA LYS A 318 -11.23 -6.91 27.15
C LYS A 318 -11.35 -8.38 27.54
N GLU A 319 -12.44 -9.01 27.15
CA GLU A 319 -12.72 -10.45 27.33
C GLU A 319 -11.89 -11.35 26.40
N MET A 320 -11.20 -10.77 25.43
CA MET A 320 -10.35 -11.48 24.47
C MET A 320 -8.87 -11.22 24.79
N ASP A 321 -8.04 -12.25 24.67
CA ASP A 321 -6.61 -12.16 25.00
C ASP A 321 -5.69 -12.86 23.99
N CYS A 322 -6.25 -13.50 22.97
CA CYS A 322 -5.51 -14.11 21.86
C CYS A 322 -6.01 -13.58 20.52
N ILE A 323 -5.10 -13.38 19.58
CA ILE A 323 -5.40 -12.97 18.20
C ILE A 323 -4.52 -13.74 17.22
N VAL A 324 -5.11 -14.18 16.11
CA VAL A 324 -4.39 -14.71 14.94
C VAL A 324 -4.84 -13.98 13.68
N HIS A 325 -3.89 -13.71 12.78
CA HIS A 325 -4.09 -13.08 11.49
C HIS A 325 -3.19 -13.72 10.44
N PHE A 326 -3.75 -14.04 9.29
CA PHE A 326 -3.04 -14.63 8.15
C PHE A 326 -3.64 -14.17 6.82
N HIS A 327 -2.89 -14.34 5.72
CA HIS A 327 -3.29 -13.83 4.40
C HIS A 327 -3.89 -14.94 3.53
N CYS A 328 -5.08 -15.43 3.89
CA CYS A 328 -5.83 -16.43 3.14
C CYS A 328 -7.23 -15.90 2.78
N PRO A 329 -7.80 -16.29 1.62
CA PRO A 329 -9.12 -15.84 1.20
C PRO A 329 -10.23 -16.33 2.12
N ILE A 330 -11.28 -15.54 2.22
CA ILE A 330 -12.54 -15.96 2.82
C ILE A 330 -13.26 -16.94 1.87
N LYS A 331 -13.88 -17.98 2.39
CA LYS A 331 -14.68 -18.92 1.61
C LYS A 331 -16.03 -18.33 1.23
N GLU A 332 -16.54 -18.73 0.09
CA GLU A 332 -17.90 -18.41 -0.32
C GLU A 332 -18.91 -18.94 0.70
N GLY A 333 -19.91 -18.13 1.04
CA GLY A 333 -20.91 -18.47 2.06
C GLY A 333 -20.48 -18.31 3.52
N SER A 334 -19.24 -17.85 3.79
CA SER A 334 -18.84 -17.49 5.15
C SER A 334 -19.68 -16.34 5.70
N ALA A 335 -20.08 -16.46 6.98
CA ALA A 335 -20.81 -15.41 7.70
C ALA A 335 -19.88 -14.34 8.31
N VAL A 336 -18.56 -14.47 8.17
CA VAL A 336 -17.60 -13.51 8.73
C VAL A 336 -17.73 -12.18 7.99
N PRO A 337 -17.93 -11.06 8.71
CA PRO A 337 -18.09 -9.75 8.08
C PRO A 337 -16.81 -9.35 7.32
N VAL A 338 -16.99 -8.75 6.14
CA VAL A 338 -15.91 -8.21 5.32
C VAL A 338 -15.93 -6.70 5.44
N VAL A 339 -14.81 -6.10 5.83
CA VAL A 339 -14.63 -4.64 5.92
C VAL A 339 -13.53 -4.18 4.96
N SER A 340 -13.66 -2.96 4.46
CA SER A 340 -12.64 -2.39 3.55
C SER A 340 -11.28 -2.29 4.24
N GLN A 341 -10.23 -2.62 3.49
CA GLN A 341 -8.83 -2.42 3.90
C GLN A 341 -8.12 -1.41 2.98
N ARG A 342 -8.76 -1.01 1.90
CA ARG A 342 -8.17 -0.15 0.87
C ARG A 342 -7.66 1.18 1.42
N GLU A 343 -8.39 1.76 2.37
CA GLU A 343 -8.12 3.05 2.99
C GLU A 343 -7.07 2.96 4.11
N PHE A 344 -6.75 1.76 4.59
CA PHE A 344 -5.96 1.56 5.81
C PHE A 344 -4.66 0.80 5.52
N GLU A 345 -3.54 1.33 6.01
CA GLU A 345 -2.26 0.61 6.00
C GLU A 345 -2.15 -0.26 7.26
N CYS A 346 -1.74 -1.52 7.09
CA CYS A 346 -1.54 -2.44 8.20
C CYS A 346 -0.54 -1.88 9.22
N GLY A 347 -0.91 -1.91 10.49
CA GLY A 347 -0.13 -1.35 11.59
C GLY A 347 -0.40 0.13 11.88
N SER A 348 -1.31 0.79 11.15
CA SER A 348 -1.87 2.07 11.58
C SER A 348 -2.89 1.91 12.70
N HIS A 349 -3.16 2.99 13.44
CA HIS A 349 -4.22 3.03 14.45
C HIS A 349 -5.58 2.78 13.81
N GLU A 350 -5.82 3.46 12.69
CA GLU A 350 -7.07 3.41 11.94
C GLU A 350 -7.35 1.99 11.40
N CYS A 351 -6.30 1.22 11.04
CA CYS A 351 -6.44 -0.19 10.71
C CYS A 351 -6.85 -1.02 11.94
N GLY A 352 -6.28 -0.71 13.11
CA GLY A 352 -6.67 -1.32 14.38
C GLY A 352 -8.13 -1.04 14.74
N ASP A 353 -8.56 0.21 14.63
CA ASP A 353 -9.94 0.64 14.88
C ASP A 353 -10.92 -0.02 13.90
N ASN A 354 -10.56 -0.07 12.61
CA ASN A 354 -11.35 -0.73 11.58
C ASN A 354 -11.52 -2.23 11.86
N THR A 355 -10.44 -2.88 12.28
CA THR A 355 -10.46 -4.29 12.70
C THR A 355 -11.36 -4.47 13.92
N SER A 356 -11.16 -3.68 14.98
CA SER A 356 -11.91 -3.76 16.23
C SER A 356 -13.41 -3.58 16.03
N LYS A 357 -13.81 -2.55 15.28
CA LYS A 357 -15.22 -2.24 14.98
C LYS A 357 -15.88 -3.29 14.07
N GLY A 358 -15.10 -3.94 13.22
CA GLY A 358 -15.59 -4.98 12.31
C GLY A 358 -15.78 -6.35 12.97
N LEU A 359 -15.22 -6.58 14.16
CA LEU A 359 -15.30 -7.88 14.84
C LEU A 359 -16.74 -8.25 15.19
N MET A 360 -17.21 -9.38 14.67
CA MET A 360 -18.50 -9.98 14.99
C MET A 360 -18.33 -11.27 15.80
N SER A 361 -19.25 -11.54 16.72
CA SER A 361 -19.19 -12.71 17.61
C SER A 361 -19.75 -13.97 16.95
N PHE A 362 -19.02 -15.07 17.11
CA PHE A 362 -19.37 -16.44 16.73
C PHE A 362 -19.17 -17.36 17.95
N GLY A 363 -20.11 -17.29 18.89
CA GLY A 363 -19.95 -17.96 20.19
C GLY A 363 -18.81 -17.35 21.00
N SER A 364 -17.79 -18.15 21.32
CA SER A 364 -16.59 -17.73 22.06
C SER A 364 -15.47 -17.11 21.19
N ILE A 365 -15.72 -16.97 19.89
CA ILE A 365 -14.77 -16.43 18.91
C ILE A 365 -15.33 -15.11 18.35
N LYS A 366 -14.48 -14.13 18.10
CA LYS A 366 -14.85 -12.97 17.27
C LYS A 366 -13.96 -12.93 16.04
N ALA A 367 -14.52 -12.54 14.90
CA ALA A 367 -13.78 -12.49 13.65
C ALA A 367 -14.24 -11.34 12.76
N VAL A 368 -13.30 -10.85 11.93
CA VAL A 368 -13.52 -9.92 10.83
C VAL A 368 -12.56 -10.28 9.70
N TYR A 369 -13.00 -10.10 8.48
CA TYR A 369 -12.17 -10.23 7.29
C TYR A 369 -11.84 -8.85 6.74
N LEU A 370 -10.56 -8.53 6.64
CA LEU A 370 -10.09 -7.31 5.98
C LEU A 370 -9.97 -7.60 4.48
N ASP A 371 -10.74 -6.89 3.67
CA ASP A 371 -10.81 -7.14 2.21
C ASP A 371 -9.42 -7.06 1.55
N ASN A 372 -9.11 -8.03 0.68
CA ASN A 372 -7.80 -8.22 0.05
C ASN A 372 -6.61 -8.36 1.00
N HIS A 373 -6.84 -8.60 2.28
CA HIS A 373 -5.79 -8.74 3.28
C HIS A 373 -5.88 -10.08 4.01
N GLY A 374 -6.94 -10.30 4.78
CA GLY A 374 -7.14 -11.56 5.50
C GLY A 374 -7.94 -11.39 6.79
N PRO A 375 -8.25 -12.52 7.47
CA PRO A 375 -9.00 -12.51 8.71
C PRO A 375 -8.18 -12.03 9.90
N ASN A 376 -8.84 -11.36 10.83
CA ASN A 376 -8.44 -11.26 12.24
C ASN A 376 -9.43 -12.08 13.07
N ILE A 377 -8.91 -13.03 13.83
CA ILE A 377 -9.69 -13.96 14.67
C ILE A 377 -9.21 -13.79 16.09
N VAL A 378 -10.12 -13.44 17.00
CA VAL A 378 -9.81 -13.21 18.41
C VAL A 378 -10.62 -14.15 19.29
N PHE A 379 -9.99 -14.62 20.38
CA PHE A 379 -10.58 -15.57 21.31
C PHE A 379 -9.93 -15.46 22.69
N HIS A 380 -10.59 -16.01 23.72
CA HIS A 380 -10.05 -16.08 25.06
C HIS A 380 -9.17 -17.32 25.23
N HIS A 381 -8.14 -17.26 26.07
CA HIS A 381 -7.20 -18.38 26.28
C HIS A 381 -7.82 -19.65 26.85
N SER A 382 -9.04 -19.62 27.38
CA SER A 382 -9.77 -20.79 27.90
C SER A 382 -10.63 -21.47 26.84
N VAL A 383 -10.71 -20.96 25.62
CA VAL A 383 -11.50 -21.59 24.53
C VAL A 383 -10.84 -22.90 24.11
N ASP A 384 -11.65 -23.89 23.79
CA ASP A 384 -11.15 -25.14 23.18
C ASP A 384 -10.49 -24.80 21.84
N PRO A 385 -9.20 -25.13 21.65
CA PRO A 385 -8.50 -24.84 20.40
C PRO A 385 -9.16 -25.49 19.18
N GLN A 386 -9.86 -26.64 19.34
CA GLN A 386 -10.52 -27.28 18.22
C GLN A 386 -11.68 -26.43 17.68
N LEU A 387 -12.42 -25.72 18.54
CA LEU A 387 -13.46 -24.77 18.06
C LEU A 387 -12.88 -23.65 17.19
N VAL A 388 -11.70 -23.15 17.54
CA VAL A 388 -11.04 -22.11 16.74
C VAL A 388 -10.54 -22.67 15.41
N ILE A 389 -9.99 -23.89 15.43
CA ILE A 389 -9.51 -24.59 14.22
C ILE A 389 -10.69 -24.87 13.28
N ASP A 390 -11.78 -25.44 13.78
CA ASP A 390 -12.99 -25.72 13.00
C ASP A 390 -13.57 -24.45 12.38
N PHE A 391 -13.59 -23.34 13.15
CA PHE A 391 -14.00 -22.04 12.65
C PHE A 391 -13.10 -21.55 11.51
N ILE A 392 -11.78 -21.71 11.64
CA ILE A 392 -10.81 -21.34 10.59
C ILE A 392 -11.05 -22.18 9.34
N GLU A 393 -11.16 -23.50 9.48
CA GLU A 393 -11.40 -24.41 8.34
C GLU A 393 -12.71 -24.12 7.64
N GLN A 394 -13.77 -23.83 8.38
CA GLN A 394 -15.08 -23.55 7.82
C GLN A 394 -15.08 -22.26 6.98
N ASN A 395 -14.37 -21.23 7.41
CA ASN A 395 -14.54 -19.88 6.89
C ASN A 395 -13.43 -19.43 5.92
N PHE A 396 -12.22 -20.03 5.96
CA PHE A 396 -11.07 -19.54 5.20
C PHE A 396 -10.41 -20.64 4.37
N ASP A 397 -9.95 -20.26 3.15
CA ASP A 397 -9.21 -21.16 2.27
C ASP A 397 -7.71 -21.05 2.53
N LEU A 398 -7.18 -21.95 3.36
CA LEU A 398 -5.77 -21.96 3.73
C LEU A 398 -4.83 -22.37 2.58
N SER A 399 -5.35 -22.97 1.51
CA SER A 399 -4.55 -23.37 0.33
C SER A 399 -4.14 -22.18 -0.53
N ASN A 400 -4.94 -21.11 -0.56
CA ASN A 400 -4.76 -19.94 -1.38
C ASN A 400 -4.25 -18.72 -0.59
N LYS A 401 -3.77 -17.71 -1.31
CA LYS A 401 -3.28 -16.43 -0.76
C LYS A 401 -4.21 -15.29 -1.17
N THR A 402 -4.52 -14.38 -0.22
CA THR A 402 -5.19 -13.12 -0.54
C THR A 402 -4.32 -12.18 -1.37
N GLY A 403 -4.94 -11.17 -1.97
CA GLY A 403 -4.30 -10.20 -2.87
C GLY A 403 -4.52 -10.52 -4.34
N GLY A 404 -5.30 -11.57 -4.65
CA GLY A 404 -5.59 -12.00 -6.02
C GLY A 404 -6.77 -11.31 -6.68
N TYR A 405 -7.85 -11.05 -5.96
CA TYR A 405 -9.08 -10.49 -6.53
C TYR A 405 -9.36 -9.08 -6.00
N VAL A 406 -9.59 -8.18 -6.91
CA VAL A 406 -10.07 -6.82 -6.62
C VAL A 406 -11.30 -6.58 -7.47
N SER A 407 -12.39 -6.15 -6.86
CA SER A 407 -13.52 -5.63 -7.65
C SER A 407 -13.01 -4.53 -8.57
N PRO A 408 -13.29 -4.62 -9.89
CA PRO A 408 -12.88 -3.59 -10.81
C PRO A 408 -13.37 -2.21 -10.32
N MET A 409 -12.50 -1.25 -10.32
CA MET A 409 -12.81 0.13 -9.93
C MET A 409 -12.77 1.03 -11.17
N LYS A 410 -13.66 2.02 -11.23
CA LYS A 410 -13.67 3.08 -12.25
C LYS A 410 -13.66 4.44 -11.56
N VAL A 411 -13.26 5.46 -12.30
CA VAL A 411 -13.40 6.85 -11.84
C VAL A 411 -14.88 7.23 -11.90
N CYS A 412 -15.40 7.83 -10.84
CA CYS A 412 -16.76 8.38 -10.86
C CYS A 412 -16.85 9.48 -11.92
N PRO A 413 -17.80 9.39 -12.88
CA PRO A 413 -17.88 10.35 -13.99
C PRO A 413 -18.22 11.77 -13.53
N GLY A 414 -18.67 11.94 -12.28
CA GLY A 414 -19.17 13.21 -11.78
C GLY A 414 -20.68 13.38 -12.12
N HIS A 415 -21.27 14.44 -11.63
CA HIS A 415 -22.68 14.76 -11.85
C HIS A 415 -22.90 15.72 -13.03
N ASP A 416 -21.86 16.43 -13.46
CA ASP A 416 -21.93 17.37 -14.59
C ASP A 416 -21.19 16.79 -15.80
N PRO A 417 -21.89 16.44 -16.90
CA PRO A 417 -21.28 15.87 -18.11
C PRO A 417 -20.29 16.80 -18.79
N ASN A 418 -20.33 18.11 -18.52
CA ASN A 418 -19.45 19.13 -19.11
C ASN A 418 -18.27 19.48 -18.20
N ARG A 419 -18.18 18.88 -17.02
CA ARG A 419 -17.07 19.05 -16.07
C ARG A 419 -16.30 17.76 -15.88
N TYR A 420 -15.07 17.89 -15.42
CA TYR A 420 -14.21 16.77 -15.12
C TYR A 420 -14.86 15.81 -14.11
N SER A 421 -14.54 14.52 -14.24
CA SER A 421 -14.94 13.50 -13.26
C SER A 421 -14.68 13.99 -11.83
N CYS A 422 -15.49 13.56 -10.86
CA CYS A 422 -15.27 13.93 -9.46
C CYS A 422 -14.01 13.27 -8.85
N ALA A 423 -13.24 12.55 -9.66
CA ALA A 423 -11.99 11.87 -9.36
C ALA A 423 -12.05 10.79 -8.24
N LYS A 424 -13.21 10.50 -7.67
CA LYS A 424 -13.38 9.40 -6.72
C LYS A 424 -13.43 8.06 -7.44
N MET A 425 -12.73 7.07 -6.88
CA MET A 425 -12.83 5.69 -7.37
C MET A 425 -14.06 5.02 -6.81
N ILE A 426 -14.80 4.34 -7.68
CA ILE A 426 -16.01 3.60 -7.33
C ILE A 426 -15.98 2.18 -7.94
N PRO A 427 -16.62 1.18 -7.33
CA PRO A 427 -16.79 -0.13 -7.94
C PRO A 427 -17.45 -0.03 -9.33
N HIS A 428 -17.04 -0.90 -10.25
CA HIS A 428 -17.52 -0.87 -11.65
C HIS A 428 -19.04 -0.97 -11.79
N HIS A 429 -19.70 -1.66 -10.84
CA HIS A 429 -21.15 -1.84 -10.82
C HIS A 429 -21.94 -0.66 -10.26
N ILE A 430 -21.24 0.35 -9.70
CA ILE A 430 -21.85 1.60 -9.21
C ILE A 430 -21.65 2.70 -10.25
N ASP A 431 -22.71 3.47 -10.55
CA ASP A 431 -22.63 4.52 -11.57
C ASP A 431 -22.02 5.82 -11.04
N TYR A 432 -22.30 6.16 -9.78
CA TYR A 432 -21.82 7.38 -9.15
C TYR A 432 -21.33 7.13 -7.72
N CYS A 433 -20.39 7.94 -7.25
CA CYS A 433 -20.05 7.92 -5.82
C CYS A 433 -21.24 8.50 -4.99
N PRO A 434 -21.34 8.20 -3.67
CA PRO A 434 -22.49 8.61 -2.86
C PRO A 434 -22.77 10.11 -2.87
N THR A 435 -21.76 10.93 -3.10
CA THR A 435 -21.91 12.40 -3.20
C THR A 435 -22.54 12.80 -4.53
N CYS A 436 -22.05 12.23 -5.65
CA CYS A 436 -22.59 12.52 -6.98
C CYS A 436 -23.97 11.90 -7.19
N GLU A 437 -24.21 10.72 -6.63
CA GLU A 437 -25.50 10.04 -6.68
C GLU A 437 -26.63 10.88 -6.09
N LYS A 438 -26.42 11.45 -4.89
CA LYS A 438 -27.39 12.38 -4.26
C LYS A 438 -27.69 13.62 -5.12
N ILE A 439 -26.69 14.12 -5.85
CA ILE A 439 -26.88 15.26 -6.75
C ILE A 439 -27.68 14.86 -7.98
N VAL A 440 -27.31 13.73 -8.61
CA VAL A 440 -28.01 13.19 -9.77
C VAL A 440 -29.46 12.80 -9.44
N GLU A 441 -29.72 12.22 -8.28
CA GLU A 441 -31.07 11.91 -7.82
C GLU A 441 -31.90 13.19 -7.67
N ARG A 442 -31.33 14.22 -7.03
CA ARG A 442 -32.00 15.52 -6.86
C ARG A 442 -32.28 16.20 -8.21
N GLU A 443 -31.36 16.15 -9.15
CA GLU A 443 -31.55 16.67 -10.51
C GLU A 443 -32.66 15.91 -11.26
N ARG A 444 -32.71 14.58 -11.11
CA ARG A 444 -33.80 13.74 -11.68
C ARG A 444 -35.17 14.08 -11.07
N GLU A 445 -35.22 14.31 -9.76
CA GLU A 445 -36.46 14.74 -9.09
C GLU A 445 -36.96 16.10 -9.58
N ILE A 446 -36.06 17.08 -9.73
CA ILE A 446 -36.38 18.40 -10.27
C ILE A 446 -36.90 18.27 -11.70
N GLN A 447 -36.22 17.53 -12.54
CA GLN A 447 -36.61 17.33 -13.94
C GLN A 447 -37.94 16.56 -14.08
N PHE A 448 -38.20 15.63 -13.16
CA PHE A 448 -39.50 14.96 -13.09
C PHE A 448 -40.61 15.93 -12.71
N GLN A 449 -40.39 16.80 -11.73
CA GLN A 449 -41.36 17.83 -11.32
C GLN A 449 -41.62 18.84 -12.42
N GLU A 450 -40.58 19.29 -13.12
CA GLU A 450 -40.73 20.21 -14.27
C GLU A 450 -41.51 19.56 -15.40
N ASN A 451 -41.22 18.33 -15.81
CA ASN A 451 -41.93 17.60 -16.81
C ASN A 451 -43.40 17.31 -16.45
N TRP A 452 -43.64 17.06 -15.12
CA TRP A 452 -45.01 16.88 -14.59
C TRP A 452 -45.79 18.18 -14.63
N SER A 453 -45.23 19.28 -14.26
CA SER A 453 -45.80 20.61 -14.30
C SER A 453 -46.15 21.03 -15.74
N ASP A 454 -45.24 20.77 -16.69
CA ASP A 454 -45.47 20.99 -18.14
C ASP A 454 -46.57 20.12 -18.72
N GLN A 455 -46.70 18.87 -18.28
CA GLN A 455 -47.82 18.00 -18.70
C GLN A 455 -49.15 18.45 -18.15
N MET A 456 -49.19 18.91 -16.87
CA MET A 456 -50.42 19.44 -16.25
C MET A 456 -50.83 20.73 -16.89
N SER A 457 -49.93 21.67 -17.17
CA SER A 457 -50.25 22.93 -17.88
C SER A 457 -50.77 22.71 -19.31
N ARG A 458 -50.30 21.68 -20.03
CA ARG A 458 -50.83 21.25 -21.36
C ARG A 458 -52.19 20.59 -21.24
N HIS A 459 -52.53 19.93 -20.13
CA HIS A 459 -53.85 19.37 -19.87
C HIS A 459 -54.85 20.43 -19.51
N GLU A 460 -54.50 21.41 -18.70
CA GLU A 460 -55.37 22.54 -18.35
C GLU A 460 -55.69 23.46 -19.54
N GLY A 461 -54.71 23.65 -20.45
CA GLY A 461 -54.91 24.38 -21.72
C GLY A 461 -55.84 23.69 -22.73
N ARG A 462 -56.18 22.42 -22.56
CA ARG A 462 -57.14 21.68 -23.45
C ARG A 462 -58.57 21.71 -22.96
N TYR A 463 -58.84 22.13 -21.73
CA TYR A 463 -60.22 22.22 -21.18
C TYR A 463 -60.69 23.66 -20.97
N GLY A 464 -59.91 24.65 -21.41
CA GLY A 464 -60.26 26.09 -21.26
C GLY A 464 -60.91 26.75 -22.48
N SER A 465 -61.58 25.99 -23.39
CA SER A 465 -62.34 26.58 -24.48
C SER A 465 -63.62 25.78 -24.70
N PHE A 466 -64.60 26.08 -23.87
CA PHE A 466 -66.01 25.96 -24.16
C PHE A 466 -66.75 27.21 -23.69
#